data_5ffb21432fdc061fe54a3f92afe5cdc8
#
_entry.id   5ffb21432fdc061fe54a3f92afe5cdc8
#
_cell.length_a   1.000
_cell.length_b   1.000
_cell.length_c   1.000
_cell.angle_alpha   90.00
_cell.angle_beta   90.00
_cell.angle_gamma   90.00
#
_symmetry.space_group_name_H-M   'P 1'
#
loop_
_entity.id
_entity.type
_entity.pdbx_description
1 polymer ?
#
loop_
_entity_poly.entity_id
_entity_poly.type
_entity_poly.pdbx_seq_one_letter_code
_entity_poly.pdbx_strand_id
1 'polypeptide(L)'
;IVYSYDTKFGVYTFDPDGKFVNTDGSTVDDTRSTMASSMGVMSQMYSSFDNGNFKELLPGQDGELISPAVKESYDVIYGGWPSAYDEVVLEVNRNNEIPASTLYELGMLPSAEYKDIMDKIKAGEDVSVEQKKWSFEEICSTKLYMIPACDTYVKNEFGHYESIGDNMDKMERLADSALQLKIVGIVRSTDDADYDPMTSPFGYTKALTD
;
A
#
# COMPACT_ATOMS: atom_id res chain seq x y z
N ILE A 1 13.59 -23.79 -5.63
CA ILE A 1 13.27 -23.39 -4.25
C ILE A 1 13.36 -21.87 -4.23
N VAL A 2 12.26 -21.22 -3.94
CA VAL A 2 12.20 -19.75 -3.76
C VAL A 2 12.29 -19.50 -2.25
N TYR A 3 13.25 -18.70 -1.82
CA TYR A 3 13.32 -18.22 -0.45
C TYR A 3 12.67 -16.84 -0.41
N SER A 4 11.73 -16.64 0.49
CA SER A 4 11.16 -15.33 0.81
C SER A 4 11.51 -14.96 2.23
N TYR A 5 11.77 -13.68 2.48
CA TYR A 5 11.97 -13.14 3.81
C TYR A 5 10.67 -12.46 4.26
N ASP A 6 10.26 -12.73 5.48
CA ASP A 6 9.12 -12.04 6.12
C ASP A 6 9.58 -10.66 6.61
N THR A 7 9.91 -9.77 5.67
CA THR A 7 10.31 -8.40 5.99
C THR A 7 9.07 -7.54 6.12
N LYS A 8 8.83 -7.00 7.30
CA LYS A 8 7.69 -6.12 7.58
C LYS A 8 8.08 -4.66 7.43
N PHE A 9 7.24 -3.94 6.72
CA PHE A 9 7.32 -2.51 6.54
C PHE A 9 5.93 -1.89 6.43
N GLY A 10 5.82 -0.61 6.75
CA GLY A 10 4.65 0.21 6.42
C GLY A 10 4.99 1.12 5.25
N VAL A 11 3.99 1.41 4.43
CA VAL A 11 4.12 2.43 3.38
C VAL A 11 3.19 3.58 3.71
N TYR A 12 3.71 4.79 3.62
CA TYR A 12 3.04 6.01 4.01
C TYR A 12 3.07 7.03 2.87
N THR A 13 2.16 7.97 2.91
CA THR A 13 2.10 9.08 1.97
C THR A 13 1.51 10.31 2.63
N PHE A 14 1.55 11.46 1.94
CA PHE A 14 0.82 12.66 2.35
C PHE A 14 -0.44 12.80 1.49
N ASP A 15 -1.58 13.02 2.14
CA ASP A 15 -2.82 13.32 1.44
C ASP A 15 -2.81 14.79 0.93
N PRO A 16 -3.82 15.21 0.12
CA PRO A 16 -3.86 16.56 -0.43
C PRO A 16 -3.91 17.68 0.61
N ASP A 17 -4.35 17.37 1.84
CA ASP A 17 -4.37 18.31 2.96
C ASP A 17 -3.03 18.32 3.73
N GLY A 18 -2.05 17.54 3.29
CA GLY A 18 -0.74 17.43 3.90
C GLY A 18 -0.70 16.53 5.14
N LYS A 19 -1.74 15.73 5.37
CA LYS A 19 -1.77 14.78 6.47
C LYS A 19 -1.01 13.50 6.10
N PHE A 20 -0.14 13.04 7.00
CA PHE A 20 0.58 11.80 6.83
C PHE A 20 -0.34 10.61 7.10
N VAL A 21 -0.49 9.72 6.13
CA VAL A 21 -1.42 8.58 6.17
C VAL A 21 -0.70 7.27 5.88
N ASN A 22 -1.13 6.21 6.55
CA ASN A 22 -0.67 4.85 6.26
C ASN A 22 -1.51 4.27 5.12
N THR A 23 -0.87 3.76 4.09
CA THR A 23 -1.55 3.19 2.92
C THR A 23 -2.23 1.85 3.19
N ASP A 24 -2.10 1.28 4.39
CA ASP A 24 -2.85 0.09 4.83
C ASP A 24 -4.31 0.39 5.21
N GLY A 25 -4.70 1.67 5.19
CA GLY A 25 -6.03 2.14 5.54
C GLY A 25 -6.27 2.35 7.04
N SER A 26 -5.32 2.02 7.90
CA SER A 26 -5.48 2.13 9.38
C SER A 26 -5.66 3.57 9.86
N THR A 27 -5.15 4.54 9.11
CA THR A 27 -5.28 5.97 9.43
C THR A 27 -6.52 6.63 8.84
N VAL A 28 -7.19 5.95 7.92
CA VAL A 28 -8.37 6.45 7.21
C VAL A 28 -9.64 5.85 7.80
N ASP A 29 -9.61 4.59 8.24
CA ASP A 29 -10.75 3.87 8.82
C ASP A 29 -10.43 3.33 10.23
N ASP A 30 -10.92 4.05 11.25
CA ASP A 30 -10.81 3.65 12.66
C ASP A 30 -11.45 2.26 12.94
N THR A 31 -12.36 1.79 12.08
CA THR A 31 -13.00 0.47 12.22
C THR A 31 -12.04 -0.68 11.91
N ARG A 32 -11.13 -0.51 10.97
CA ARG A 32 -10.07 -1.50 10.69
C ARG A 32 -9.13 -1.65 11.89
N SER A 33 -8.70 -0.53 12.45
CA SER A 33 -7.87 -0.49 13.67
C SER A 33 -8.59 -1.13 14.86
N THR A 34 -9.88 -0.85 15.03
CA THR A 34 -10.70 -1.39 16.14
C THR A 34 -11.00 -2.89 15.95
N MET A 35 -11.27 -3.35 14.73
CA MET A 35 -11.43 -4.78 14.43
C MET A 35 -10.13 -5.55 14.63
N ALA A 36 -8.99 -5.02 14.19
CA ALA A 36 -7.68 -5.61 14.43
C ALA A 36 -7.41 -5.74 15.94
N SER A 37 -7.78 -4.74 16.72
CA SER A 37 -7.64 -4.75 18.19
C SER A 37 -8.61 -5.70 18.88
N SER A 38 -9.83 -5.89 18.36
CA SER A 38 -10.87 -6.72 18.99
C SER A 38 -10.77 -8.20 18.63
N MET A 39 -10.19 -8.56 17.49
CA MET A 39 -10.00 -9.95 17.07
C MET A 39 -8.74 -10.61 17.67
N GLY A 40 -7.93 -9.89 18.43
CA GLY A 40 -6.82 -10.42 19.23
C GLY A 40 -5.77 -11.17 18.41
N VAL A 41 -5.18 -12.21 19.01
CA VAL A 41 -4.05 -12.99 18.48
C VAL A 41 -4.27 -13.54 17.05
N MET A 42 -5.51 -13.81 16.66
CA MET A 42 -5.82 -14.32 15.32
C MET A 42 -5.68 -13.26 14.24
N SER A 43 -6.05 -12.02 14.52
CA SER A 43 -5.86 -10.90 13.59
C SER A 43 -4.38 -10.55 13.43
N GLN A 44 -3.61 -10.60 14.51
CA GLN A 44 -2.15 -10.44 14.44
C GLN A 44 -1.47 -11.52 13.60
N MET A 45 -2.01 -12.74 13.58
CA MET A 45 -1.47 -13.84 12.78
C MET A 45 -1.73 -13.66 11.28
N TYR A 46 -2.88 -13.08 10.89
CA TYR A 46 -3.19 -12.77 9.49
C TYR A 46 -2.55 -11.48 9.00
N SER A 47 -2.49 -10.42 9.81
CA SER A 47 -1.78 -9.18 9.48
C SER A 47 -0.25 -9.36 9.48
N SER A 48 0.25 -10.48 10.02
CA SER A 48 1.67 -10.82 10.04
C SER A 48 2.25 -11.13 8.66
N PHE A 49 1.42 -11.39 7.65
CA PHE A 49 1.85 -11.83 6.33
C PHE A 49 1.56 -10.83 5.22
N ASP A 50 1.04 -9.65 5.56
CA ASP A 50 0.64 -8.66 4.56
C ASP A 50 1.25 -7.30 4.89
N ASN A 51 1.85 -6.67 3.88
CA ASN A 51 2.34 -5.30 3.95
C ASN A 51 1.24 -4.32 3.46
N GLY A 52 0.01 -4.56 3.87
CA GLY A 52 -1.16 -3.76 3.50
C GLY A 52 -1.48 -3.87 2.02
N ASN A 53 -1.44 -2.75 1.32
CA ASN A 53 -1.74 -2.69 -0.11
C ASN A 53 -0.55 -3.09 -1.03
N PHE A 54 0.53 -3.69 -0.46
CA PHE A 54 1.74 -4.05 -1.19
C PHE A 54 2.00 -5.55 -1.16
N LYS A 55 2.17 -6.15 -2.34
CA LYS A 55 2.43 -7.58 -2.52
C LYS A 55 3.73 -7.82 -3.26
N GLU A 56 4.52 -8.78 -2.79
CA GLU A 56 5.69 -9.23 -3.53
C GLU A 56 5.26 -9.98 -4.80
N LEU A 57 5.75 -9.53 -5.94
CA LEU A 57 5.57 -10.19 -7.23
C LEU A 57 6.41 -11.46 -7.26
N LEU A 58 5.82 -12.55 -7.77
CA LEU A 58 6.55 -13.81 -7.90
C LEU A 58 7.80 -13.60 -8.76
N PRO A 59 9.01 -13.87 -8.23
CA PRO A 59 10.24 -13.76 -9.00
C PRO A 59 10.32 -14.82 -10.09
N GLY A 60 11.05 -14.51 -11.16
CA GLY A 60 11.36 -15.45 -12.22
C GLY A 60 12.48 -16.41 -11.83
N GLN A 61 12.91 -17.22 -12.81
CA GLN A 61 14.06 -18.10 -12.69
C GLN A 61 15.35 -17.33 -13.03
N ASP A 62 16.48 -17.88 -12.63
CA ASP A 62 17.82 -17.37 -12.99
C ASP A 62 18.06 -15.87 -12.66
N GLY A 63 17.41 -15.36 -11.60
CA GLY A 63 17.60 -13.98 -11.13
C GLY A 63 16.67 -12.95 -11.78
N GLU A 64 15.69 -13.38 -12.55
CA GLU A 64 14.64 -12.45 -13.03
C GLU A 64 13.82 -11.92 -11.86
N LEU A 65 13.62 -10.60 -11.82
CA LEU A 65 12.86 -9.93 -10.75
C LEU A 65 11.38 -10.32 -10.74
N ILE A 66 10.82 -10.61 -11.91
CA ILE A 66 9.39 -10.91 -12.07
C ILE A 66 9.22 -12.10 -13.01
N SER A 67 8.47 -13.08 -12.59
CA SER A 67 8.17 -14.29 -13.37
C SER A 67 7.48 -13.95 -14.70
N PRO A 68 7.81 -14.64 -15.80
CA PRO A 68 7.09 -14.52 -17.07
C PRO A 68 5.58 -14.75 -16.91
N ALA A 69 5.17 -15.69 -16.08
CA ALA A 69 3.75 -15.99 -15.82
C ALA A 69 3.02 -14.78 -15.22
N VAL A 70 3.67 -14.01 -14.33
CA VAL A 70 3.10 -12.75 -13.82
C VAL A 70 2.97 -11.74 -14.95
N LYS A 71 4.02 -11.55 -15.74
CA LYS A 71 4.00 -10.58 -16.86
C LYS A 71 2.94 -10.90 -17.92
N GLU A 72 2.69 -12.18 -18.18
CA GLU A 72 1.68 -12.65 -19.14
C GLU A 72 0.25 -12.48 -18.61
N SER A 73 0.06 -12.41 -17.29
CA SER A 73 -1.26 -12.22 -16.67
C SER A 73 -1.73 -10.76 -16.69
N TYR A 74 -0.88 -9.80 -17.08
CA TYR A 74 -1.20 -8.37 -17.04
C TYR A 74 -0.81 -7.65 -18.33
N ASP A 75 -1.67 -6.72 -18.73
CA ASP A 75 -1.37 -5.69 -19.71
C ASP A 75 -0.70 -4.50 -19.02
N VAL A 76 0.43 -4.04 -19.54
CA VAL A 76 1.03 -2.76 -19.10
C VAL A 76 0.28 -1.62 -19.78
N ILE A 77 -0.46 -0.85 -19.00
CA ILE A 77 -1.26 0.28 -19.49
C ILE A 77 -0.42 1.54 -19.62
N TYR A 78 0.53 1.74 -18.67
CA TYR A 78 1.41 2.89 -18.64
C TYR A 78 2.75 2.52 -18.01
N GLY A 79 3.85 3.15 -18.47
CA GLY A 79 5.18 2.92 -17.92
C GLY A 79 5.73 1.52 -18.20
N GLY A 80 6.13 0.79 -17.16
CA GLY A 80 6.73 -0.54 -17.29
C GLY A 80 6.76 -1.32 -15.98
N TRP A 81 7.36 -2.48 -16.04
CA TRP A 81 7.60 -3.31 -14.87
C TRP A 81 8.78 -2.80 -14.03
N PRO A 82 8.76 -3.00 -12.69
CA PRO A 82 9.88 -2.66 -11.83
C PRO A 82 11.19 -3.31 -12.28
N SER A 83 12.25 -2.50 -12.28
CA SER A 83 13.61 -2.90 -12.63
C SER A 83 14.62 -2.60 -11.51
N ALA A 84 14.22 -1.80 -10.53
CA ALA A 84 15.03 -1.44 -9.36
C ALA A 84 14.27 -1.78 -8.06
N TYR A 85 15.01 -1.78 -6.95
CA TYR A 85 14.48 -2.16 -5.63
C TYR A 85 13.45 -1.18 -5.08
N ASP A 86 13.51 0.09 -5.50
CA ASP A 86 12.61 1.16 -5.06
C ASP A 86 11.43 1.40 -6.02
N GLU A 87 11.19 0.46 -6.94
CA GLU A 87 10.15 0.56 -7.96
C GLU A 87 8.98 -0.38 -7.65
N VAL A 88 7.76 0.12 -7.88
CA VAL A 88 6.51 -0.61 -7.72
C VAL A 88 5.59 -0.39 -8.92
N VAL A 89 4.67 -1.31 -9.14
CA VAL A 89 3.57 -1.16 -10.10
C VAL A 89 2.25 -1.05 -9.37
N LEU A 90 1.32 -0.30 -9.96
CA LEU A 90 -0.07 -0.19 -9.51
C LEU A 90 -0.97 -1.00 -10.42
N GLU A 91 -1.85 -1.81 -9.83
CA GLU A 91 -2.90 -2.51 -10.55
C GLU A 91 -4.18 -1.69 -10.60
N VAL A 92 -4.81 -1.66 -11.76
CA VAL A 92 -6.16 -1.11 -11.97
C VAL A 92 -7.10 -2.22 -12.41
N ASN A 93 -8.40 -2.04 -12.17
CA ASN A 93 -9.40 -2.99 -12.64
C ASN A 93 -9.55 -2.96 -14.18
N ARG A 94 -10.39 -3.84 -14.72
CA ARG A 94 -10.65 -3.97 -16.16
C ARG A 94 -11.16 -2.68 -16.81
N ASN A 95 -11.77 -1.78 -16.04
CA ASN A 95 -12.27 -0.49 -16.50
C ASN A 95 -11.23 0.63 -16.36
N ASN A 96 -9.99 0.33 -15.97
CA ASN A 96 -8.95 1.30 -15.61
C ASN A 96 -9.35 2.18 -14.41
N GLU A 97 -10.03 1.58 -13.43
CA GLU A 97 -10.50 2.26 -12.23
C GLU A 97 -9.79 1.71 -11.00
N ILE A 98 -9.65 2.55 -10.00
CA ILE A 98 -9.17 2.21 -8.66
C ILE A 98 -10.35 2.37 -7.70
N PRO A 99 -10.60 1.43 -6.78
CA PRO A 99 -11.64 1.59 -5.77
C PRO A 99 -11.47 2.90 -4.98
N ALA A 100 -12.58 3.58 -4.68
CA ALA A 100 -12.52 4.86 -3.96
C ALA A 100 -11.83 4.72 -2.60
N SER A 101 -12.05 3.62 -1.87
CA SER A 101 -11.34 3.33 -0.61
C SER A 101 -9.83 3.36 -0.79
N THR A 102 -9.34 2.70 -1.84
CA THR A 102 -7.92 2.66 -2.17
C THR A 102 -7.36 4.05 -2.49
N LEU A 103 -8.13 4.93 -3.14
CA LEU A 103 -7.69 6.31 -3.41
C LEU A 103 -7.47 7.12 -2.13
N TYR A 104 -8.30 6.91 -1.11
CA TYR A 104 -8.09 7.52 0.21
C TYR A 104 -6.88 6.91 0.93
N GLU A 105 -6.73 5.60 0.88
CA GLU A 105 -5.59 4.87 1.45
C GLU A 105 -4.27 5.31 0.81
N LEU A 106 -4.27 5.58 -0.49
CA LEU A 106 -3.11 6.06 -1.23
C LEU A 106 -2.87 7.58 -1.10
N GLY A 107 -3.63 8.28 -0.27
CA GLY A 107 -3.51 9.71 -0.11
C GLY A 107 -3.80 10.53 -1.38
N MET A 108 -4.54 9.99 -2.34
CA MET A 108 -4.98 10.73 -3.53
C MET A 108 -6.21 11.58 -3.24
N LEU A 109 -6.93 11.27 -2.17
CA LEU A 109 -8.07 11.98 -1.65
C LEU A 109 -7.85 12.32 -0.17
N PRO A 110 -8.45 13.45 0.34
CA PRO A 110 -8.29 13.85 1.71
C PRO A 110 -8.84 12.80 2.70
N SER A 111 -8.02 12.33 3.62
CA SER A 111 -8.41 11.31 4.60
C SER A 111 -9.58 11.73 5.50
N ALA A 112 -9.74 13.04 5.74
CA ALA A 112 -10.87 13.60 6.50
C ALA A 112 -12.22 13.39 5.78
N GLU A 113 -12.24 13.51 4.44
CA GLU A 113 -13.43 13.31 3.62
C GLU A 113 -13.97 11.87 3.73
N TYR A 114 -13.08 10.88 3.79
CA TYR A 114 -13.46 9.47 3.95
C TYR A 114 -14.25 9.24 5.24
N LYS A 115 -13.79 9.82 6.33
CA LYS A 115 -14.46 9.69 7.64
C LYS A 115 -15.87 10.26 7.60
N ASP A 116 -16.03 11.45 7.03
CA ASP A 116 -17.33 12.09 6.87
C ASP A 116 -18.30 11.27 6.01
N ILE A 117 -17.78 10.65 4.93
CA ILE A 117 -18.54 9.75 4.07
C ILE A 117 -18.97 8.51 4.84
N MET A 118 -18.08 7.88 5.58
CA MET A 118 -18.38 6.68 6.36
C MET A 118 -19.37 6.95 7.49
N ASP A 119 -19.29 8.11 8.14
CA ASP A 119 -20.24 8.50 9.20
C ASP A 119 -21.65 8.73 8.62
N LYS A 120 -21.76 9.33 7.44
CA LYS A 120 -23.03 9.48 6.71
C LYS A 120 -23.63 8.13 6.30
N ILE A 121 -22.80 7.22 5.76
CA ILE A 121 -23.23 5.85 5.41
C ILE A 121 -23.75 5.11 6.65
N LYS A 122 -23.04 5.21 7.79
CA LYS A 122 -23.49 4.61 9.07
C LYS A 122 -24.80 5.21 9.57
N ALA A 123 -25.05 6.50 9.29
CA ALA A 123 -26.31 7.16 9.59
C ALA A 123 -27.45 6.80 8.62
N GLY A 124 -27.17 6.04 7.56
CA GLY A 124 -28.15 5.66 6.53
C GLY A 124 -28.46 6.80 5.55
N GLU A 125 -27.57 7.77 5.43
CA GLU A 125 -27.70 8.87 4.49
C GLU A 125 -27.17 8.46 3.10
N ASP A 126 -27.81 8.98 2.04
CA ASP A 126 -27.33 8.80 0.69
C ASP A 126 -26.07 9.66 0.47
N VAL A 127 -24.97 9.02 0.09
CA VAL A 127 -23.72 9.70 -0.20
C VAL A 127 -23.46 9.67 -1.70
N SER A 128 -23.27 10.84 -2.28
CA SER A 128 -22.81 11.00 -3.66
C SER A 128 -21.32 11.38 -3.64
N VAL A 129 -20.46 10.50 -4.12
CA VAL A 129 -19.03 10.77 -4.29
C VAL A 129 -18.79 11.24 -5.71
N GLU A 130 -18.16 12.41 -5.86
CA GLU A 130 -17.74 12.87 -7.20
C GLU A 130 -16.69 11.92 -7.77
N GLN A 131 -16.93 11.47 -9.00
CA GLN A 131 -15.92 10.72 -9.76
C GLN A 131 -14.81 11.66 -10.20
N LYS A 132 -13.66 11.59 -9.55
CA LYS A 132 -12.44 12.28 -9.98
C LYS A 132 -11.67 11.41 -10.96
N LYS A 133 -10.98 12.08 -11.90
CA LYS A 133 -10.09 11.41 -12.87
C LYS A 133 -8.69 11.93 -12.67
N TRP A 134 -7.74 11.02 -12.66
CA TRP A 134 -6.31 11.33 -12.62
C TRP A 134 -5.65 10.87 -13.90
N SER A 135 -4.66 11.61 -14.35
CA SER A 135 -3.76 11.13 -15.38
C SER A 135 -2.80 10.08 -14.81
N PHE A 136 -2.26 9.23 -15.65
CA PHE A 136 -1.29 8.23 -15.23
C PHE A 136 -0.01 8.90 -14.66
N GLU A 137 0.37 10.07 -15.19
CA GLU A 137 1.49 10.87 -14.68
C GLU A 137 1.24 11.35 -13.26
N GLU A 138 0.03 11.83 -12.94
CA GLU A 138 -0.33 12.26 -11.59
C GLU A 138 -0.23 11.09 -10.61
N ILE A 139 -0.78 9.92 -10.97
CA ILE A 139 -0.71 8.71 -10.17
C ILE A 139 0.77 8.31 -9.94
N CYS A 140 1.57 8.25 -11.00
CA CYS A 140 2.98 7.85 -10.90
C CYS A 140 3.85 8.90 -10.17
N SER A 141 3.37 10.14 -10.00
CA SER A 141 4.07 11.18 -9.25
C SER A 141 3.83 11.11 -7.73
N THR A 142 2.92 10.27 -7.28
CA THR A 142 2.63 10.06 -5.85
C THR A 142 3.88 9.58 -5.13
N LYS A 143 4.22 10.25 -4.03
CA LYS A 143 5.37 9.89 -3.21
C LYS A 143 4.95 8.90 -2.14
N LEU A 144 5.55 7.74 -2.17
CA LEU A 144 5.33 6.68 -1.20
C LEU A 144 6.60 6.53 -0.33
N TYR A 145 6.43 6.48 0.99
CA TYR A 145 7.51 6.41 1.96
C TYR A 145 7.46 5.05 2.66
N MET A 146 8.42 4.18 2.36
CA MET A 146 8.54 2.88 3.00
C MET A 146 9.36 3.01 4.28
N ILE A 147 8.77 2.60 5.39
CA ILE A 147 9.38 2.61 6.71
C ILE A 147 9.45 1.16 7.21
N PRO A 148 10.65 0.59 7.37
CA PRO A 148 10.83 -0.74 7.94
C PRO A 148 10.27 -0.81 9.36
N ALA A 149 9.68 -1.94 9.74
CA ALA A 149 9.11 -2.12 11.07
C ALA A 149 10.15 -1.91 12.20
N CYS A 150 11.42 -2.22 11.97
CA CYS A 150 12.49 -1.98 12.94
C CYS A 150 12.67 -0.50 13.29
N ASP A 151 12.42 0.42 12.36
CA ASP A 151 12.58 1.85 12.55
C ASP A 151 11.44 2.48 13.35
N THR A 152 10.34 1.73 13.53
CA THR A 152 9.21 2.17 14.37
C THR A 152 9.42 1.92 15.85
N TYR A 153 10.58 1.38 16.26
CA TYR A 153 10.91 1.15 17.65
C TYR A 153 11.98 2.12 18.13
N VAL A 154 11.65 2.91 19.14
CA VAL A 154 12.58 3.85 19.77
C VAL A 154 12.92 3.44 21.18
N LYS A 155 14.17 3.70 21.59
CA LYS A 155 14.63 3.41 22.94
C LYS A 155 14.18 4.51 23.89
N ASN A 156 13.44 4.14 24.95
CA ASN A 156 13.03 5.08 25.97
C ASN A 156 14.17 5.39 26.97
N GLU A 157 13.93 6.31 27.90
CA GLU A 157 14.89 6.73 28.92
C GLU A 157 15.34 5.61 29.86
N PHE A 158 14.55 4.52 29.99
CA PHE A 158 14.88 3.34 30.78
C PHE A 158 15.65 2.30 29.98
N GLY A 159 15.92 2.54 28.70
CA GLY A 159 16.66 1.63 27.83
C GLY A 159 15.80 0.55 27.17
N HIS A 160 14.47 0.59 27.31
CA HIS A 160 13.53 -0.34 26.68
C HIS A 160 13.10 0.20 25.32
N TYR A 161 12.84 -0.70 24.36
CA TYR A 161 12.29 -0.34 23.07
C TYR A 161 10.77 -0.26 23.14
N GLU A 162 10.22 0.84 22.64
CA GLU A 162 8.78 1.10 22.54
C GLU A 162 8.41 1.39 21.08
N SER A 163 7.28 0.83 20.63
CA SER A 163 6.74 1.13 19.31
C SER A 163 6.19 2.55 19.28
N ILE A 164 6.49 3.25 18.18
CA ILE A 164 5.92 4.57 17.86
C ILE A 164 4.90 4.47 16.73
N GLY A 165 4.58 3.26 16.24
CA GLY A 165 3.71 3.04 15.08
C GLY A 165 2.32 3.65 15.19
N ASP A 166 1.78 3.75 16.42
CA ASP A 166 0.46 4.36 16.69
C ASP A 166 0.52 5.90 16.80
N ASN A 167 1.70 6.50 16.72
CA ASN A 167 1.88 7.96 16.82
C ASN A 167 2.30 8.54 15.48
N MET A 168 1.32 9.02 14.73
CA MET A 168 1.53 9.53 13.37
C MET A 168 2.49 10.73 13.31
N ASP A 169 2.51 11.62 14.32
CA ASP A 169 3.45 12.76 14.37
C ASP A 169 4.92 12.29 14.48
N LYS A 170 5.15 11.14 15.15
CA LYS A 170 6.47 10.53 15.23
C LYS A 170 6.81 9.77 13.95
N MET A 171 5.82 9.08 13.37
CA MET A 171 5.98 8.36 12.11
C MET A 171 6.29 9.31 10.95
N GLU A 172 5.63 10.47 10.89
CA GLU A 172 5.89 11.49 9.87
C GLU A 172 7.36 11.96 9.86
N ARG A 173 7.99 12.06 11.02
CA ARG A 173 9.41 12.44 11.11
C ARG A 173 10.35 11.40 10.50
N LEU A 174 9.93 10.15 10.41
CA LEU A 174 10.69 9.10 9.75
C LEU A 174 10.64 9.24 8.23
N ALA A 175 9.65 9.95 7.69
CA ALA A 175 9.51 10.14 6.24
C ALA A 175 10.75 10.81 5.61
N ASP A 176 11.43 11.71 6.35
CA ASP A 176 12.64 12.40 5.87
C ASP A 176 13.80 11.43 5.57
N SER A 177 13.85 10.29 6.25
CA SER A 177 14.87 9.25 6.08
C SER A 177 14.35 7.97 5.42
N ALA A 178 13.05 7.90 5.14
CA ALA A 178 12.40 6.73 4.57
C ALA A 178 12.82 6.51 3.11
N LEU A 179 12.81 5.24 2.70
CA LEU A 179 12.96 4.89 1.31
C LEU A 179 11.75 5.36 0.51
N GLN A 180 11.97 6.18 -0.51
CA GLN A 180 10.91 6.58 -1.42
C GLN A 180 10.70 5.52 -2.49
N LEU A 181 9.49 4.95 -2.53
CA LEU A 181 9.07 4.05 -3.60
C LEU A 181 8.51 4.85 -4.77
N LYS A 182 8.77 4.38 -5.98
CA LYS A 182 8.36 5.00 -7.24
C LYS A 182 7.36 4.11 -7.95
N ILE A 183 6.21 4.64 -8.29
CA ILE A 183 5.25 3.96 -9.17
C ILE A 183 5.76 4.11 -10.60
N VAL A 184 6.33 3.04 -11.15
CA VAL A 184 6.94 3.07 -12.49
C VAL A 184 6.02 2.55 -13.59
N GLY A 185 4.92 1.92 -13.21
CA GLY A 185 3.96 1.41 -14.18
C GLY A 185 2.58 1.19 -13.59
N ILE A 186 1.62 1.16 -14.50
CA ILE A 186 0.22 0.81 -14.22
C ILE A 186 -0.10 -0.41 -15.06
N VAL A 187 -0.60 -1.44 -14.40
CA VAL A 187 -0.92 -2.74 -15.02
C VAL A 187 -2.40 -3.08 -14.82
N ARG A 188 -2.92 -3.90 -15.68
CA ARG A 188 -4.30 -4.39 -15.64
C ARG A 188 -4.32 -5.88 -15.92
N SER A 189 -5.06 -6.65 -15.13
CA SER A 189 -5.25 -8.07 -15.37
C SER A 189 -5.82 -8.33 -16.78
N THR A 190 -5.25 -9.29 -17.51
CA THR A 190 -5.76 -9.71 -18.82
C THR A 190 -7.10 -10.43 -18.68
N ASP A 191 -7.92 -10.42 -19.74
CA ASP A 191 -9.23 -11.09 -19.73
C ASP A 191 -9.13 -12.62 -19.65
N ASP A 192 -8.01 -13.18 -20.11
CA ASP A 192 -7.72 -14.63 -20.11
C ASP A 192 -7.03 -15.11 -18.82
N ALA A 193 -6.77 -14.23 -17.86
CA ALA A 193 -6.14 -14.62 -16.61
C ALA A 193 -7.12 -15.42 -15.74
N ASP A 194 -6.89 -16.74 -15.63
CA ASP A 194 -7.62 -17.62 -14.71
C ASP A 194 -7.33 -17.32 -13.23
N TYR A 195 -6.29 -16.57 -12.97
CA TYR A 195 -5.80 -16.24 -11.63
C TYR A 195 -5.19 -14.82 -11.62
N ASP A 196 -5.54 -14.06 -10.59
CA ASP A 196 -4.92 -12.76 -10.31
C ASP A 196 -3.74 -12.95 -9.36
N PRO A 197 -2.48 -12.87 -9.85
CA PRO A 197 -1.29 -13.03 -9.01
C PRO A 197 -1.09 -11.89 -8.01
N MET A 198 -1.62 -10.70 -8.32
CA MET A 198 -1.52 -9.51 -7.50
C MET A 198 -2.78 -9.28 -6.69
N THR A 199 -2.93 -9.94 -5.57
CA THR A 199 -4.11 -9.77 -4.70
C THR A 199 -4.17 -8.43 -3.96
N SER A 200 -3.27 -7.50 -4.26
CA SER A 200 -3.11 -6.18 -3.63
C SER A 200 -2.88 -5.12 -4.70
N PRO A 201 -3.29 -3.86 -4.47
CA PRO A 201 -3.15 -2.79 -5.46
C PRO A 201 -1.73 -2.53 -5.95
N PHE A 202 -0.71 -2.78 -5.13
CA PHE A 202 0.68 -2.59 -5.51
C PHE A 202 1.48 -3.88 -5.55
N GLY A 203 2.27 -4.02 -6.63
CA GLY A 203 3.28 -5.06 -6.76
C GLY A 203 4.69 -4.49 -6.61
N TYR A 204 5.51 -5.12 -5.76
CA TYR A 204 6.94 -4.85 -5.62
C TYR A 204 7.77 -6.10 -5.92
N THR A 205 9.04 -5.93 -6.22
CA THR A 205 9.93 -7.07 -6.49
C THR A 205 10.68 -7.47 -5.22
N LYS A 206 11.14 -8.72 -5.18
CA LYS A 206 11.99 -9.25 -4.11
C LYS A 206 13.21 -8.36 -3.80
N ALA A 207 13.71 -7.61 -4.78
CA ALA A 207 14.84 -6.70 -4.59
C ALA A 207 14.58 -5.59 -3.55
N LEU A 208 13.31 -5.30 -3.19
CA LEU A 208 12.97 -4.36 -2.12
C LEU A 208 13.27 -4.93 -0.73
N THR A 209 13.17 -6.25 -0.56
CA THR A 209 13.27 -6.93 0.73
C THR A 209 14.59 -7.71 0.91
N ASP A 210 15.41 -7.85 -0.13
CA ASP A 210 16.77 -8.43 -0.10
C ASP A 210 17.79 -7.40 0.39
#